data_81b52e9150bbe7630ae2ac8a4096cacc
#
_entry.id   81b52e9150bbe7630ae2ac8a4096cacc
#
_cell.length_a   1.000
_cell.length_b   1.000
_cell.length_c   1.000
_cell.angle_alpha   90.00
_cell.angle_beta   90.00
_cell.angle_gamma   90.00
#
_symmetry.space_group_name_H-M   'P 1'
#
loop_
_entity.id
_entity.type
_entity.pdbx_description
1 polymer ?
#
loop_
_entity_poly.entity_id
_entity_poly.type
_entity_poly.pdbx_seq_one_letter_code
_entity_poly.pdbx_strand_id
1 'polypeptide(L)'
;MKKFLVIFVCVSFLVSFVFKDFVFCQSDEFLKGKIDGGTTASEYYSGAGWFAGGLGCGFLGGLLGTGIIVGVASATSPSVPSQFLIEKSTDYKQGFIIGYVKKARSKNQINALGGGLLGTLIAVIVISGMRR
;
A
#
# COMPACT_ATOMS: atom_id res chain seq x y z
N MET A 1 -20.10 12.81 32.41
CA MET A 1 -18.98 12.59 31.46
C MET A 1 -18.27 11.25 31.67
N LYS A 2 -17.83 10.86 32.89
CA LYS A 2 -17.11 9.59 33.14
C LYS A 2 -17.90 8.32 32.71
N LYS A 3 -19.22 8.26 32.94
CA LYS A 3 -20.05 7.12 32.55
C LYS A 3 -20.17 6.93 31.03
N PHE A 4 -20.22 8.02 30.27
CA PHE A 4 -20.26 7.97 28.80
C PHE A 4 -18.95 7.45 28.21
N LEU A 5 -17.81 7.82 28.78
CA LEU A 5 -16.49 7.35 28.35
C LEU A 5 -16.35 5.84 28.54
N VAL A 6 -16.80 5.33 29.68
CA VAL A 6 -16.75 3.88 29.97
C VAL A 6 -17.62 3.08 29.00
N ILE A 7 -18.84 3.55 28.71
CA ILE A 7 -19.73 2.90 27.74
C ILE A 7 -19.09 2.88 26.33
N PHE A 8 -18.50 3.99 25.89
CA PHE A 8 -17.83 4.10 24.59
C PHE A 8 -16.64 3.13 24.47
N VAL A 9 -15.82 3.00 25.51
CA VAL A 9 -14.69 2.05 25.54
C VAL A 9 -15.20 0.61 25.52
N CYS A 10 -16.24 0.27 26.28
CA CYS A 10 -16.83 -1.08 26.27
C CYS A 10 -17.43 -1.46 24.91
N VAL A 11 -18.12 -0.53 24.24
CA VAL A 11 -18.69 -0.74 22.90
C VAL A 11 -17.58 -0.91 21.86
N SER A 12 -16.52 -0.10 21.90
CA SER A 12 -15.35 -0.26 21.02
C SER A 12 -14.68 -1.61 21.22
N PHE A 13 -14.58 -2.09 22.45
CA PHE A 13 -13.98 -3.40 22.76
C PHE A 13 -14.85 -4.55 22.25
N LEU A 14 -16.18 -4.46 22.42
CA LEU A 14 -17.13 -5.45 21.90
C LEU A 14 -17.12 -5.52 20.37
N VAL A 15 -17.10 -4.38 19.70
CA VAL A 15 -17.00 -4.32 18.23
C VAL A 15 -15.70 -4.96 17.74
N SER A 16 -14.57 -4.75 18.44
CA SER A 16 -13.29 -5.38 18.10
C SER A 16 -13.29 -6.90 18.27
N PHE A 17 -14.10 -7.45 19.16
CA PHE A 17 -14.24 -8.90 19.37
C PHE A 17 -15.12 -9.57 18.30
N VAL A 18 -16.18 -8.91 17.84
CA VAL A 18 -17.11 -9.46 16.84
C VAL A 18 -16.46 -9.61 15.47
N PHE A 19 -15.47 -8.79 15.15
CA PHE A 19 -14.78 -8.84 13.84
C PHE A 19 -13.62 -9.84 13.75
N LYS A 20 -13.27 -10.56 14.83
CA LYS A 20 -12.14 -11.50 14.81
C LYS A 20 -12.45 -12.87 14.20
N ASP A 21 -13.70 -13.27 14.12
CA ASP A 21 -14.07 -14.64 13.76
C ASP A 21 -14.61 -14.83 12.34
N PHE A 22 -14.41 -13.85 11.44
CA PHE A 22 -14.66 -14.09 10.02
C PHE A 22 -13.46 -14.84 9.42
N VAL A 23 -13.18 -16.04 9.95
CA VAL A 23 -12.30 -17.01 9.29
C VAL A 23 -13.08 -17.54 8.08
N PHE A 24 -12.93 -16.85 6.96
CA PHE A 24 -13.34 -17.39 5.67
C PHE A 24 -12.54 -18.68 5.47
N CYS A 25 -13.21 -19.81 5.31
CA CYS A 25 -12.60 -21.05 4.86
C CYS A 25 -12.11 -20.81 3.42
N GLN A 26 -10.89 -20.28 3.30
CA GLN A 26 -10.27 -20.00 2.00
C GLN A 26 -9.81 -21.34 1.43
N SER A 27 -10.20 -21.62 0.19
CA SER A 27 -9.73 -22.83 -0.50
C SER A 27 -8.19 -22.79 -0.66
N ASP A 28 -7.56 -23.96 -0.66
CA ASP A 28 -6.10 -24.07 -0.86
C ASP A 28 -5.66 -23.41 -2.16
N GLU A 29 -6.49 -23.47 -3.20
CA GLU A 29 -6.27 -22.80 -4.48
C GLU A 29 -6.24 -21.28 -4.36
N PHE A 30 -7.13 -20.70 -3.54
CA PHE A 30 -7.14 -19.28 -3.28
C PHE A 30 -5.86 -18.84 -2.56
N LEU A 31 -5.42 -19.59 -1.55
CA LEU A 31 -4.18 -19.29 -0.81
C LEU A 31 -2.97 -19.38 -1.72
N LYS A 32 -2.90 -20.43 -2.55
CA LYS A 32 -1.84 -20.59 -3.55
C LYS A 32 -1.82 -19.42 -4.52
N GLY A 33 -2.96 -19.06 -5.10
CA GLY A 33 -3.08 -17.90 -5.97
C GLY A 33 -2.58 -16.62 -5.31
N LYS A 34 -2.93 -16.40 -4.03
CA LYS A 34 -2.52 -15.21 -3.28
C LYS A 34 -1.00 -15.12 -3.06
N ILE A 35 -0.36 -16.26 -2.80
CA ILE A 35 1.11 -16.34 -2.65
C ILE A 35 1.77 -16.08 -4.01
N ASP A 36 1.34 -16.79 -5.04
CA ASP A 36 1.89 -16.66 -6.40
C ASP A 36 1.72 -15.23 -6.95
N GLY A 37 0.57 -14.61 -6.73
CA GLY A 37 0.33 -13.22 -7.11
C GLY A 37 1.27 -12.25 -6.40
N GLY A 38 1.52 -12.45 -5.12
CA GLY A 38 2.47 -11.65 -4.35
C GLY A 38 3.91 -11.81 -4.84
N THR A 39 4.33 -13.02 -5.14
CA THR A 39 5.66 -13.33 -5.69
C THR A 39 5.83 -12.72 -7.08
N THR A 40 4.87 -12.93 -7.97
CA THR A 40 4.87 -12.34 -9.32
C THR A 40 4.96 -10.82 -9.27
N ALA A 41 4.20 -10.16 -8.37
CA ALA A 41 4.31 -8.71 -8.20
C ALA A 41 5.69 -8.28 -7.66
N SER A 42 6.35 -9.13 -6.87
CA SER A 42 7.71 -8.84 -6.40
C SER A 42 8.73 -8.85 -7.53
N GLU A 43 8.57 -9.72 -8.51
CA GLU A 43 9.50 -9.91 -9.61
C GLU A 43 9.21 -8.96 -10.78
N TYR A 44 7.96 -8.87 -11.20
CA TYR A 44 7.58 -8.19 -12.45
C TYR A 44 7.07 -6.76 -12.27
N TYR A 45 6.59 -6.39 -11.09
CA TYR A 45 6.05 -5.06 -10.88
C TYR A 45 7.15 -4.06 -10.52
N SER A 46 7.31 -3.03 -11.34
CA SER A 46 8.22 -1.90 -11.06
C SER A 46 7.44 -0.71 -10.48
N GLY A 47 7.83 -0.27 -9.30
CA GLY A 47 7.31 0.95 -8.69
C GLY A 47 8.15 2.20 -8.97
N ALA A 48 9.05 2.18 -9.95
CA ALA A 48 10.01 3.26 -10.22
C ALA A 48 9.34 4.62 -10.49
N GLY A 49 8.18 4.61 -11.18
CA GLY A 49 7.42 5.84 -11.42
C GLY A 49 6.96 6.53 -10.12
N TRP A 50 6.61 5.74 -9.11
CA TRP A 50 6.22 6.26 -7.79
C TRP A 50 7.41 6.84 -7.01
N PHE A 51 8.61 6.30 -7.20
CA PHE A 51 9.83 6.86 -6.63
C PHE A 51 10.13 8.24 -7.24
N ALA A 52 10.08 8.34 -8.56
CA ALA A 52 10.29 9.61 -9.27
C ALA A 52 9.21 10.66 -8.91
N GLY A 53 7.94 10.25 -8.87
CA GLY A 53 6.84 11.10 -8.43
C GLY A 53 7.01 11.56 -6.97
N GLY A 54 7.42 10.65 -6.09
CA GLY A 54 7.76 10.95 -4.71
C GLY A 54 8.87 11.98 -4.58
N LEU A 55 9.95 11.80 -5.33
CA LEU A 55 11.07 12.72 -5.34
C LEU A 55 10.66 14.12 -5.77
N GLY A 56 9.89 14.26 -6.85
CA GLY A 56 9.37 15.54 -7.29
C GLY A 56 8.44 16.21 -6.27
N CYS A 57 7.45 15.47 -5.77
CA CYS A 57 6.52 15.97 -4.76
C CYS A 57 7.21 16.33 -3.43
N GLY A 58 8.19 15.53 -3.02
CA GLY A 58 9.00 15.82 -1.83
C GLY A 58 9.87 17.04 -1.97
N PHE A 59 10.47 17.24 -3.15
CA PHE A 59 11.28 18.42 -3.45
C PHE A 59 10.46 19.71 -3.44
N LEU A 60 9.29 19.72 -4.09
CA LEU A 60 8.44 20.91 -4.21
C LEU A 60 7.60 21.18 -2.96
N GLY A 61 7.03 20.15 -2.37
CA GLY A 61 6.07 20.25 -1.27
C GLY A 61 6.58 19.76 0.09
N GLY A 62 7.84 19.32 0.18
CA GLY A 62 8.42 18.79 1.41
C GLY A 62 7.62 17.61 1.96
N LEU A 63 7.46 17.57 3.28
CA LEU A 63 6.72 16.48 3.94
C LEU A 63 5.24 16.42 3.56
N LEU A 64 4.60 17.57 3.26
CA LEU A 64 3.21 17.60 2.80
C LEU A 64 3.08 16.96 1.41
N GLY A 65 3.97 17.31 0.48
CA GLY A 65 4.02 16.69 -0.85
C GLY A 65 4.28 15.19 -0.79
N THR A 66 5.17 14.75 0.10
CA THR A 66 5.41 13.33 0.37
C THR A 66 4.16 12.63 0.88
N GLY A 67 3.42 13.22 1.81
CA GLY A 67 2.18 12.65 2.32
C GLY A 67 1.11 12.47 1.25
N ILE A 68 0.94 13.47 0.38
CA ILE A 68 -0.03 13.43 -0.72
C ILE A 68 0.30 12.28 -1.68
N ILE A 69 1.55 12.18 -2.15
CA ILE A 69 1.93 11.15 -3.13
C ILE A 69 1.81 9.73 -2.55
N VAL A 70 2.13 9.53 -1.26
CA VAL A 70 1.93 8.26 -0.56
C VAL A 70 0.45 7.92 -0.46
N GLY A 71 -0.42 8.91 -0.18
CA GLY A 71 -1.87 8.74 -0.18
C GLY A 71 -2.39 8.29 -1.55
N VAL A 72 -1.97 8.92 -2.62
CA VAL A 72 -2.35 8.56 -4.00
C VAL A 72 -1.82 7.17 -4.35
N ALA A 73 -0.57 6.84 -3.99
CA ALA A 73 0.02 5.51 -4.20
C ALA A 73 -0.77 4.41 -3.47
N SER A 74 -1.32 4.73 -2.30
CA SER A 74 -2.15 3.82 -1.51
C SER A 74 -3.52 3.58 -2.15
N ALA A 75 -4.10 4.59 -2.77
CA ALA A 75 -5.41 4.51 -3.42
C ALA A 75 -5.35 3.86 -4.81
N THR A 76 -4.18 3.89 -5.46
CA THR A 76 -4.01 3.35 -6.81
C THR A 76 -4.00 1.83 -6.81
N SER A 77 -4.83 1.22 -7.67
CA SER A 77 -4.85 -0.22 -7.86
C SER A 77 -4.03 -0.59 -9.10
N PRO A 78 -2.89 -1.28 -8.93
CA PRO A 78 -2.09 -1.75 -10.04
C PRO A 78 -2.85 -2.75 -10.91
N SER A 79 -2.69 -2.67 -12.22
CA SER A 79 -3.25 -3.64 -13.16
C SER A 79 -2.53 -4.99 -13.05
N VAL A 80 -3.32 -6.06 -13.07
CA VAL A 80 -2.80 -7.44 -13.05
C VAL A 80 -2.65 -7.91 -14.48
N PRO A 81 -1.46 -8.41 -14.90
CA PRO A 81 -1.29 -8.95 -16.24
C PRO A 81 -2.14 -10.22 -16.44
N SER A 82 -3.00 -10.23 -17.46
CA SER A 82 -3.95 -11.32 -17.73
C SER A 82 -3.26 -12.65 -18.07
N GLN A 83 -2.04 -12.61 -18.58
CA GLN A 83 -1.28 -13.80 -18.95
C GLN A 83 -1.07 -14.81 -17.82
N PHE A 84 -1.05 -14.34 -16.55
CA PHE A 84 -0.89 -15.21 -15.39
C PHE A 84 -2.21 -15.85 -14.92
N LEU A 85 -3.33 -15.45 -15.52
CA LEU A 85 -4.67 -15.88 -15.13
C LEU A 85 -5.30 -16.87 -16.12
N ILE A 86 -4.64 -17.14 -17.26
CA ILE A 86 -5.15 -18.04 -18.30
C ILE A 86 -5.23 -19.46 -17.73
N GLU A 87 -6.34 -20.17 -17.97
CA GLU A 87 -6.60 -21.57 -17.59
C GLU A 87 -6.55 -21.87 -16.07
N LYS A 88 -6.61 -20.86 -15.22
CA LYS A 88 -6.67 -21.04 -13.77
C LYS A 88 -8.11 -21.05 -13.25
N SER A 89 -8.34 -21.74 -12.13
CA SER A 89 -9.64 -21.76 -11.46
C SER A 89 -10.05 -20.37 -10.96
N THR A 90 -11.33 -20.17 -10.72
CA THR A 90 -11.87 -18.87 -10.25
C THR A 90 -11.27 -18.48 -8.90
N ASP A 91 -11.14 -19.45 -7.98
CA ASP A 91 -10.59 -19.22 -6.65
C ASP A 91 -9.13 -18.79 -6.73
N TYR A 92 -8.33 -19.49 -7.55
CA TYR A 92 -6.94 -19.12 -7.79
C TYR A 92 -6.82 -17.71 -8.37
N LYS A 93 -7.64 -17.35 -9.37
CA LYS A 93 -7.64 -16.02 -9.99
C LYS A 93 -7.92 -14.93 -8.96
N GLN A 94 -8.92 -15.11 -8.11
CA GLN A 94 -9.25 -14.16 -7.06
C GLN A 94 -8.09 -14.00 -6.06
N GLY A 95 -7.53 -15.12 -5.59
CA GLY A 95 -6.36 -15.11 -4.72
C GLY A 95 -5.18 -14.37 -5.36
N PHE A 96 -4.86 -14.70 -6.61
CA PHE A 96 -3.75 -14.09 -7.35
C PHE A 96 -3.91 -12.57 -7.48
N ILE A 97 -5.09 -12.09 -7.88
CA ILE A 97 -5.38 -10.66 -8.01
C ILE A 97 -5.16 -9.94 -6.67
N ILE A 98 -5.70 -10.51 -5.58
CA ILE A 98 -5.56 -9.91 -4.24
C ILE A 98 -4.09 -9.88 -3.81
N GLY A 99 -3.36 -10.97 -3.99
CA GLY A 99 -1.94 -11.05 -3.65
C GLY A 99 -1.08 -10.07 -4.45
N TYR A 100 -1.30 -10.03 -5.76
CA TYR A 100 -0.59 -9.15 -6.68
C TYR A 100 -0.82 -7.67 -6.35
N VAL A 101 -2.09 -7.26 -6.27
CA VAL A 101 -2.46 -5.86 -5.98
C VAL A 101 -1.93 -5.42 -4.62
N LYS A 102 -2.05 -6.27 -3.59
CA LYS A 102 -1.54 -5.95 -2.25
C LYS A 102 -0.03 -5.70 -2.27
N LYS A 103 0.72 -6.58 -2.93
CA LYS A 103 2.19 -6.46 -2.99
C LYS A 103 2.65 -5.27 -3.85
N ALA A 104 2.04 -5.10 -5.02
CA ALA A 104 2.36 -3.99 -5.91
C ALA A 104 2.03 -2.63 -5.27
N ARG A 105 0.89 -2.52 -4.55
CA ARG A 105 0.54 -1.32 -3.79
C ARG A 105 1.55 -1.02 -2.69
N SER A 106 1.99 -2.03 -1.96
CA SER A 106 3.04 -1.87 -0.94
C SER A 106 4.35 -1.34 -1.56
N LYS A 107 4.74 -1.83 -2.75
CA LYS A 107 5.90 -1.30 -3.49
C LYS A 107 5.71 0.18 -3.87
N ASN A 108 4.52 0.55 -4.33
CA ASN A 108 4.21 1.95 -4.66
C ASN A 108 4.39 2.86 -3.45
N GLN A 109 3.84 2.46 -2.29
CA GLN A 109 3.93 3.22 -1.06
C GLN A 109 5.38 3.41 -0.60
N ILE A 110 6.17 2.32 -0.59
CA ILE A 110 7.58 2.34 -0.18
C ILE A 110 8.40 3.23 -1.11
N ASN A 111 8.19 3.10 -2.42
CA ASN A 111 8.90 3.90 -3.41
C ASN A 111 8.50 5.38 -3.35
N ALA A 112 7.21 5.69 -3.22
CA ALA A 112 6.72 7.06 -3.06
C ALA A 112 7.28 7.71 -1.78
N LEU A 113 7.30 6.97 -0.67
CA LEU A 113 7.86 7.44 0.60
C LEU A 113 9.37 7.67 0.48
N GLY A 114 10.11 6.71 -0.05
CA GLY A 114 11.56 6.80 -0.23
C GLY A 114 11.95 7.97 -1.13
N GLY A 115 11.28 8.10 -2.28
CA GLY A 115 11.47 9.24 -3.18
C GLY A 115 11.12 10.57 -2.52
N GLY A 116 9.99 10.63 -1.80
CA GLY A 116 9.52 11.83 -1.12
C GLY A 116 10.49 12.32 -0.02
N LEU A 117 11.00 11.42 0.80
CA LEU A 117 11.98 11.77 1.83
C LEU A 117 13.28 12.27 1.23
N LEU A 118 13.79 11.61 0.18
CA LEU A 118 14.98 12.06 -0.53
C LEU A 118 14.77 13.42 -1.19
N GLY A 119 13.63 13.64 -1.85
CA GLY A 119 13.28 14.95 -2.43
C GLY A 119 13.25 16.06 -1.40
N THR A 120 12.64 15.81 -0.25
CA THR A 120 12.60 16.77 0.87
C THR A 120 14.02 17.10 1.40
N LEU A 121 14.86 16.09 1.55
CA LEU A 121 16.27 16.27 1.98
C LEU A 121 17.04 17.15 0.99
N ILE A 122 16.93 16.88 -0.31
CA ILE A 122 17.58 17.67 -1.36
C ILE A 122 17.08 19.12 -1.31
N ALA A 123 15.77 19.35 -1.16
CA ALA A 123 15.20 20.69 -1.04
C ALA A 123 15.80 21.46 0.14
N VAL A 124 15.92 20.82 1.31
CA VAL A 124 16.50 21.45 2.51
C VAL A 124 17.96 21.83 2.28
N ILE A 125 18.76 20.97 1.66
CA ILE A 125 20.18 21.24 1.34
C ILE A 125 20.30 22.42 0.40
N VAL A 126 19.51 22.45 -0.69
CA VAL A 126 19.52 23.52 -1.68
C VAL A 126 19.15 24.86 -1.04
N ILE A 127 18.05 24.92 -0.27
CA ILE A 127 17.61 26.15 0.38
C ILE A 127 18.62 26.62 1.42
N SER A 128 19.23 25.71 2.18
CA SER A 128 20.26 26.06 3.16
C SER A 128 21.54 26.59 2.50
N GLY A 129 21.89 26.06 1.35
CA GLY A 129 23.07 26.52 0.55
C GLY A 129 22.86 27.93 -0.03
N MET A 130 21.64 28.29 -0.45
CA MET A 130 21.34 29.60 -1.02
C MET A 130 21.31 30.73 0.05
N ARG A 131 21.21 30.41 1.31
CA ARG A 131 21.18 31.40 2.41
C ARG A 131 22.58 31.81 2.93
N ARG A 132 23.64 31.25 2.38
CA ARG A 132 25.03 31.62 2.67
C ARG A 132 25.58 32.55 1.62
#